data_a45d6ecbc3f553e399660be3662cb592
#
_entry.id   a45d6ecbc3f553e399660be3662cb592
#
_cell.length_a   1.000
_cell.length_b   1.000
_cell.length_c   1.000
_cell.angle_alpha   90.00
_cell.angle_beta   90.00
_cell.angle_gamma   90.00
#
_symmetry.space_group_name_H-M   'P 1'
#
loop_
_entity.id
_entity.type
_entity.pdbx_description
1 polymer ?
#
loop_
_entity_poly.entity_id
_entity_poly.type
_entity_poly.pdbx_seq_one_letter_code
_entity_poly.pdbx_strand_id
1 'polypeptide(L)'
;MYFEDLDLSYNILDALYDMHFEECTPIQEQCIPHILEGRDILGIAQTGTGKTAAYLLPILSLLDDGGYAPGTYGSTNRNADFERNVINCVIMSPTRELAQQIDQATQGFSYYLDDISGVPVYGGNDGNRYDQELKAMRSGADILIATPGRLISHLQMGNLDLSHCSFFVLDEADRMLDMGFSEDIKLIAKELPETCQTIMFSATMPDKIEDLAKSLLHNHVEVKIAVSKPAEKIRQSAYVCYEPQKLSIIEHLFKQDGIDRVIVFSGKKTKVKDIATKLKRMNVNCGAMHSDLSQAERDEIMLRFKSGNINVLVATDIVARGIDIDDITTVINYDVPHDAEDYVHRIGRTARAQRDGSAITLVSEEEIYLFKLIEKFLGHEVAKAPLPAGCKEGPDYATAGRRTGNSGRQGGKGGHARNRQRRQANRKQGNGKKSNGKTQDAKRVATALPDNKKKHASAKSQKRHEQHK
;
A
#
# COMPACT_ATOMS: atom_id res chain seq x y z
N MET A 1 10.47 16.02 22.51
CA MET A 1 11.52 16.76 21.76
C MET A 1 10.83 17.72 20.81
N TYR A 2 11.29 18.95 20.70
CA TYR A 2 10.82 19.92 19.70
C TYR A 2 11.59 19.75 18.39
N PHE A 3 11.02 20.16 17.27
CA PHE A 3 11.75 20.13 15.99
C PHE A 3 12.96 21.06 15.98
N GLU A 4 12.92 22.16 16.76
CA GLU A 4 14.04 23.08 16.96
C GLU A 4 15.26 22.43 17.64
N ASP A 5 15.06 21.31 18.35
CA ASP A 5 16.15 20.56 19.00
C ASP A 5 16.87 19.63 18.00
N LEU A 6 16.33 19.48 16.77
CA LEU A 6 16.89 18.67 15.71
C LEU A 6 17.73 19.54 14.75
N ASP A 7 18.76 18.93 14.21
CA ASP A 7 19.67 19.60 13.28
C ASP A 7 19.04 19.68 11.85
N LEU A 8 17.87 20.31 11.75
CA LEU A 8 17.17 20.58 10.49
C LEU A 8 17.57 21.97 9.95
N SER A 9 17.48 22.18 8.64
CA SER A 9 17.72 23.48 8.04
C SER A 9 16.70 24.53 8.50
N TYR A 10 17.12 25.80 8.54
CA TYR A 10 16.22 26.90 8.94
C TYR A 10 14.97 26.98 8.06
N ASN A 11 15.10 26.76 6.75
CA ASN A 11 14.00 26.79 5.81
C ASN A 11 12.95 25.70 6.12
N ILE A 12 13.40 24.53 6.59
CA ILE A 12 12.49 23.46 7.04
C ILE A 12 11.83 23.82 8.36
N LEU A 13 12.57 24.41 9.31
CA LEU A 13 12.01 24.87 10.60
C LEU A 13 10.97 25.97 10.39
N ASP A 14 11.19 26.90 9.47
CA ASP A 14 10.21 27.95 9.13
C ASP A 14 8.95 27.35 8.51
N ALA A 15 9.07 26.35 7.63
CA ALA A 15 7.93 25.64 7.06
C ALA A 15 7.12 24.91 8.15
N LEU A 16 7.78 24.24 9.08
CA LEU A 16 7.16 23.57 10.21
C LEU A 16 6.41 24.54 11.13
N TYR A 17 7.03 25.69 11.41
CA TYR A 17 6.42 26.75 12.21
C TYR A 17 5.10 27.25 11.59
N ASP A 18 5.11 27.57 10.30
CA ASP A 18 3.91 28.01 9.58
C ASP A 18 2.83 26.93 9.50
N MET A 19 3.23 25.66 9.46
CA MET A 19 2.32 24.52 9.48
C MET A 19 1.86 24.16 10.91
N HIS A 20 2.32 24.89 11.96
CA HIS A 20 2.03 24.63 13.36
C HIS A 20 2.46 23.24 13.85
N PHE A 21 3.59 22.76 13.36
CA PHE A 21 4.26 21.57 13.87
C PHE A 21 5.37 21.99 14.82
N GLU A 22 5.17 21.76 16.12
CA GLU A 22 6.11 22.17 17.17
C GLU A 22 6.85 20.96 17.76
N GLU A 23 6.13 19.88 18.07
CA GLU A 23 6.65 18.71 18.76
C GLU A 23 6.83 17.51 17.82
N CYS A 24 7.97 16.82 17.97
CA CYS A 24 8.24 15.58 17.27
C CYS A 24 7.38 14.44 17.80
N THR A 25 6.87 13.62 16.88
CA THR A 25 6.35 12.31 17.26
C THR A 25 7.48 11.34 17.63
N PRO A 26 7.22 10.26 18.38
CA PRO A 26 8.27 9.32 18.79
C PRO A 26 9.08 8.72 17.62
N ILE A 27 8.45 8.51 16.44
CA ILE A 27 9.16 7.99 15.27
C ILE A 27 10.05 9.03 14.63
N GLN A 28 9.64 10.31 14.64
CA GLN A 28 10.42 11.42 14.13
C GLN A 28 11.66 11.68 15.02
N GLU A 29 11.43 11.75 16.33
CA GLU A 29 12.49 11.93 17.34
C GLU A 29 13.60 10.89 17.20
N GLN A 30 13.23 9.62 16.93
CA GLN A 30 14.21 8.53 16.84
C GLN A 30 14.81 8.35 15.45
N CYS A 31 14.10 8.67 14.36
CA CYS A 31 14.62 8.43 13.01
C CYS A 31 15.39 9.62 12.43
N ILE A 32 14.92 10.86 12.65
CA ILE A 32 15.51 12.05 12.01
C ILE A 32 17.01 12.19 12.27
N PRO A 33 17.53 12.09 13.50
CA PRO A 33 18.96 12.23 13.75
C PRO A 33 19.80 11.21 12.97
N HIS A 34 19.36 9.96 12.93
CA HIS A 34 20.09 8.90 12.24
C HIS A 34 20.05 9.05 10.72
N ILE A 35 18.96 9.58 10.15
CA ILE A 35 18.89 9.88 8.72
C ILE A 35 19.86 11.01 8.38
N LEU A 36 19.93 12.05 9.20
CA LEU A 36 20.90 13.13 9.06
C LEU A 36 22.36 12.63 9.16
N GLU A 37 22.64 11.64 10.01
CA GLU A 37 23.94 10.96 10.11
C GLU A 37 24.26 10.07 8.88
N GLY A 38 23.32 9.90 7.95
CA GLY A 38 23.48 9.08 6.75
C GLY A 38 23.40 7.58 7.01
N ARG A 39 22.70 7.15 8.04
CA ARG A 39 22.50 5.74 8.36
C ARG A 39 21.25 5.20 7.72
N ASP A 40 21.32 3.97 7.25
CA ASP A 40 20.12 3.25 6.82
C ASP A 40 19.16 3.05 7.98
N ILE A 41 17.87 3.13 7.70
CA ILE A 41 16.81 3.03 8.71
C ILE A 41 15.82 1.91 8.37
N LEU A 42 15.47 1.16 9.39
CA LEU A 42 14.29 0.31 9.41
C LEU A 42 13.32 0.82 10.48
N GLY A 43 12.34 1.60 10.06
CA GLY A 43 11.32 2.18 10.94
C GLY A 43 10.05 1.31 10.98
N ILE A 44 9.72 0.76 12.14
CA ILE A 44 8.49 0.00 12.36
C ILE A 44 7.50 0.85 13.15
N ALA A 45 6.50 1.40 12.47
CA ALA A 45 5.51 2.24 13.09
C ALA A 45 4.19 2.24 12.29
N GLN A 46 3.06 2.39 12.99
CA GLN A 46 1.73 2.44 12.38
C GLN A 46 1.52 3.65 11.47
N THR A 47 0.49 3.61 10.61
CA THR A 47 0.04 4.78 9.86
C THR A 47 -0.49 5.87 10.81
N GLY A 48 -0.23 7.13 10.48
CA GLY A 48 -0.63 8.28 11.31
C GLY A 48 0.34 8.61 12.45
N THR A 49 1.50 7.96 12.54
CA THR A 49 2.54 8.26 13.53
C THR A 49 3.53 9.34 13.07
N GLY A 50 3.37 9.89 11.86
CA GLY A 50 4.26 10.91 11.33
C GLY A 50 5.47 10.38 10.55
N LYS A 51 5.43 9.14 10.03
CA LYS A 51 6.51 8.51 9.24
C LYS A 51 6.93 9.36 8.03
N THR A 52 5.97 9.93 7.32
CA THR A 52 6.26 10.74 6.12
C THR A 52 7.17 11.92 6.45
N ALA A 53 6.89 12.66 7.52
CA ALA A 53 7.75 13.73 7.98
C ALA A 53 9.08 13.20 8.53
N ALA A 54 9.11 12.01 9.15
CA ALA A 54 10.32 11.42 9.69
C ALA A 54 11.41 11.17 8.64
N TYR A 55 11.06 10.93 7.37
CA TYR A 55 12.04 10.82 6.29
C TYR A 55 12.11 12.08 5.41
N LEU A 56 11.00 12.78 5.15
CA LEU A 56 11.03 13.98 4.29
C LEU A 56 11.83 15.11 4.89
N LEU A 57 11.63 15.43 6.17
CA LEU A 57 12.29 16.56 6.81
C LEU A 57 13.82 16.48 6.75
N PRO A 58 14.47 15.36 7.17
CA PRO A 58 15.91 15.26 7.10
C PRO A 58 16.43 15.21 5.64
N ILE A 59 15.72 14.55 4.71
CA ILE A 59 16.12 14.51 3.30
C ILE A 59 16.07 15.91 2.70
N LEU A 60 14.96 16.63 2.88
CA LEU A 60 14.83 18.01 2.39
C LEU A 60 15.86 18.93 3.01
N SER A 61 16.14 18.80 4.32
CA SER A 61 17.20 19.53 4.99
C SER A 61 18.59 19.27 4.39
N LEU A 62 18.89 18.01 4.03
CA LEU A 62 20.17 17.65 3.42
C LEU A 62 20.29 18.13 1.97
N LEU A 63 19.17 18.28 1.26
CA LEU A 63 19.13 18.83 -0.10
C LEU A 63 19.13 20.37 -0.14
N ASP A 64 18.92 21.02 1.01
CA ASP A 64 18.86 22.48 1.13
C ASP A 64 20.27 23.08 1.22
N ASP A 65 20.75 23.69 0.15
CA ASP A 65 22.07 24.34 0.07
C ASP A 65 22.17 25.65 0.90
N GLY A 66 21.03 26.26 1.22
CA GLY A 66 20.97 27.56 1.92
C GLY A 66 20.88 27.46 3.44
N GLY A 67 20.60 26.26 3.98
CA GLY A 67 20.23 26.06 5.38
C GLY A 67 21.38 25.81 6.36
N TYR A 68 22.54 25.38 5.89
CA TYR A 68 23.67 25.04 6.76
C TYR A 68 24.87 25.96 6.56
N ALA A 69 25.37 26.50 7.67
CA ALA A 69 26.68 27.14 7.65
C ALA A 69 27.76 26.08 7.35
N PRO A 70 28.72 26.34 6.45
CA PRO A 70 29.80 25.41 6.15
C PRO A 70 30.51 24.97 7.42
N GLY A 71 30.51 23.66 7.71
CA GLY A 71 31.24 23.10 8.86
C GLY A 71 30.41 22.80 10.12
N THR A 72 29.09 22.93 10.09
CA THR A 72 28.22 22.66 11.25
C THR A 72 27.93 21.16 11.45
N TYR A 73 28.08 20.34 10.43
CA TYR A 73 27.97 18.89 10.51
C TYR A 73 29.29 18.17 10.32
N GLY A 74 29.53 17.21 11.19
CA GLY A 74 30.77 16.47 11.24
C GLY A 74 31.25 15.97 9.87
N SER A 75 32.38 16.45 9.46
CA SER A 75 33.33 16.10 8.40
C SER A 75 32.86 15.44 7.08
N THR A 76 31.59 15.34 6.82
CA THR A 76 31.08 14.98 5.50
C THR A 76 30.32 16.18 4.94
N ASN A 77 31.02 16.98 4.13
CA ASN A 77 30.42 17.99 3.25
C ASN A 77 29.47 17.31 2.25
N ARG A 78 28.35 16.75 2.72
CA ARG A 78 27.36 16.13 1.80
C ARG A 78 26.65 17.18 0.96
N ASN A 79 26.46 18.39 1.48
CA ASN A 79 25.77 19.47 0.76
C ASN A 79 26.55 20.04 -0.44
N ALA A 80 27.86 19.77 -0.54
CA ALA A 80 28.65 20.17 -1.71
C ALA A 80 28.60 19.19 -2.88
N ASP A 81 28.04 17.98 -2.66
CA ASP A 81 28.09 16.88 -3.63
C ASP A 81 26.74 16.60 -4.31
N PHE A 82 25.66 17.31 -3.95
CA PHE A 82 24.38 17.14 -4.64
C PHE A 82 24.37 17.92 -5.94
N GLU A 83 24.34 17.17 -7.04
CA GLU A 83 24.17 17.78 -8.35
C GLU A 83 22.72 18.25 -8.52
N ARG A 84 22.54 19.44 -9.08
CA ARG A 84 21.23 19.98 -9.42
C ARG A 84 20.73 19.36 -10.73
N ASN A 85 19.40 19.25 -10.85
CA ASN A 85 18.73 18.67 -12.02
C ASN A 85 19.03 17.19 -12.28
N VAL A 86 19.42 16.45 -11.25
CA VAL A 86 19.52 14.98 -11.24
C VAL A 86 18.62 14.41 -10.16
N ILE A 87 18.30 13.12 -10.25
CA ILE A 87 17.45 12.46 -9.26
C ILE A 87 18.30 12.14 -8.03
N ASN A 88 18.10 12.91 -6.97
CA ASN A 88 18.78 12.74 -5.69
C ASN A 88 18.02 11.79 -4.74
N CYS A 89 16.69 11.70 -4.88
CA CYS A 89 15.86 10.90 -3.98
C CYS A 89 14.77 10.17 -4.76
N VAL A 90 14.59 8.88 -4.44
CA VAL A 90 13.46 8.07 -4.92
C VAL A 90 12.63 7.60 -3.72
N ILE A 91 11.36 7.99 -3.69
CA ILE A 91 10.40 7.57 -2.67
C ILE A 91 9.40 6.62 -3.30
N MET A 92 9.40 5.37 -2.83
CA MET A 92 8.50 4.34 -3.29
C MET A 92 7.29 4.23 -2.38
N SER A 93 6.10 4.17 -2.96
CA SER A 93 4.84 3.95 -2.23
C SER A 93 3.99 2.89 -2.93
N PRO A 94 3.19 2.09 -2.19
CA PRO A 94 2.38 1.01 -2.75
C PRO A 94 1.23 1.50 -3.64
N THR A 95 0.72 2.70 -3.37
CA THR A 95 -0.50 3.22 -4.02
C THR A 95 -0.28 4.64 -4.54
N ARG A 96 -1.07 4.99 -5.56
CA ARG A 96 -1.05 6.35 -6.16
C ARG A 96 -1.55 7.39 -5.16
N GLU A 97 -2.53 7.03 -4.38
CA GLU A 97 -3.13 7.88 -3.36
C GLU A 97 -2.11 8.26 -2.28
N LEU A 98 -1.28 7.30 -1.83
CA LEU A 98 -0.19 7.60 -0.90
C LEU A 98 0.92 8.42 -1.59
N ALA A 99 1.26 8.11 -2.85
CA ALA A 99 2.23 8.92 -3.60
C ALA A 99 1.78 10.39 -3.73
N GLN A 100 0.49 10.64 -3.95
CA GLN A 100 -0.08 12.00 -3.98
C GLN A 100 0.01 12.69 -2.61
N GLN A 101 -0.20 11.97 -1.52
CA GLN A 101 -0.07 12.53 -0.17
C GLN A 101 1.37 12.88 0.16
N ILE A 102 2.32 12.00 -0.22
CA ILE A 102 3.75 12.27 -0.08
C ILE A 102 4.14 13.50 -0.90
N ASP A 103 3.66 13.63 -2.13
CA ASP A 103 3.90 14.78 -2.99
C ASP A 103 3.36 16.08 -2.36
N GLN A 104 2.13 16.06 -1.83
CA GLN A 104 1.56 17.21 -1.11
C GLN A 104 2.36 17.56 0.15
N ALA A 105 2.81 16.57 0.92
CA ALA A 105 3.65 16.79 2.09
C ALA A 105 5.01 17.37 1.70
N THR A 106 5.61 16.85 0.61
CA THR A 106 6.87 17.39 0.07
C THR A 106 6.71 18.86 -0.30
N GLN A 107 5.66 19.23 -1.03
CA GLN A 107 5.38 20.62 -1.40
C GLN A 107 5.19 21.53 -0.17
N GLY A 108 4.54 21.03 0.89
CA GLY A 108 4.36 21.77 2.13
C GLY A 108 5.69 22.01 2.86
N PHE A 109 6.46 20.95 3.09
CA PHE A 109 7.74 21.04 3.81
C PHE A 109 8.83 21.77 3.02
N SER A 110 8.79 21.74 1.69
CA SER A 110 9.75 22.44 0.83
C SER A 110 9.33 23.87 0.47
N TYR A 111 8.33 24.45 1.14
CA TYR A 111 7.76 25.75 0.75
C TYR A 111 8.79 26.88 0.73
N TYR A 112 9.78 26.88 1.63
CA TYR A 112 10.87 27.86 1.70
C TYR A 112 12.17 27.40 1.04
N LEU A 113 12.15 26.21 0.38
CA LEU A 113 13.33 25.73 -0.33
C LEU A 113 13.31 26.21 -1.78
N ASP A 114 14.35 26.93 -2.15
CA ASP A 114 14.58 27.32 -3.53
C ASP A 114 15.12 26.12 -4.32
N ASP A 115 14.65 25.93 -5.55
CA ASP A 115 15.17 24.98 -6.54
C ASP A 115 15.07 23.47 -6.20
N ILE A 116 14.26 23.04 -5.24
CA ILE A 116 13.98 21.62 -5.00
C ILE A 116 12.65 21.23 -5.68
N SER A 117 12.73 20.28 -6.58
CA SER A 117 11.57 19.82 -7.35
C SER A 117 11.20 18.37 -7.02
N GLY A 118 9.92 18.16 -6.68
CA GLY A 118 9.32 16.83 -6.55
C GLY A 118 8.48 16.47 -7.78
N VAL A 119 8.65 15.26 -8.29
CA VAL A 119 7.86 14.76 -9.42
C VAL A 119 7.15 13.46 -9.06
N PRO A 120 5.80 13.46 -9.05
CA PRO A 120 5.03 12.25 -8.83
C PRO A 120 4.98 11.37 -10.09
N VAL A 121 5.47 10.12 -9.96
CA VAL A 121 5.58 9.12 -11.03
C VAL A 121 4.73 7.89 -10.67
N TYR A 122 3.43 8.02 -10.85
CA TYR A 122 2.50 6.95 -10.52
C TYR A 122 1.52 6.72 -11.67
N GLY A 123 1.66 5.71 -12.44
CA GLY A 123 0.90 5.41 -13.65
C GLY A 123 -0.59 5.76 -13.62
N GLY A 124 -1.14 5.92 -14.77
CA GLY A 124 -2.56 6.08 -15.11
C GLY A 124 -2.71 5.62 -16.55
N ASN A 125 -3.92 5.28 -16.99
CA ASN A 125 -4.17 4.89 -18.39
C ASN A 125 -4.13 6.08 -19.36
N ASP A 126 -3.59 7.22 -18.93
CA ASP A 126 -3.56 8.45 -19.69
C ASP A 126 -2.16 8.65 -20.30
N GLY A 127 -2.06 8.55 -21.64
CA GLY A 127 -0.83 8.79 -22.39
C GLY A 127 -0.27 10.21 -22.16
N ASN A 128 -1.13 11.21 -21.97
CA ASN A 128 -0.72 12.57 -21.69
C ASN A 128 0.08 12.69 -20.39
N ARG A 129 -0.27 11.89 -19.37
CA ARG A 129 0.45 11.91 -18.10
C ARG A 129 1.85 11.31 -18.21
N TYR A 130 2.02 10.29 -19.04
CA TYR A 130 3.35 9.73 -19.30
C TYR A 130 4.30 10.77 -19.90
N ASP A 131 3.81 11.53 -20.88
CA ASP A 131 4.61 12.57 -21.51
C ASP A 131 4.90 13.74 -20.55
N GLN A 132 3.99 14.04 -19.63
CA GLN A 132 4.19 15.04 -18.58
C GLN A 132 5.25 14.58 -17.55
N GLU A 133 5.16 13.33 -17.07
CA GLU A 133 6.15 12.73 -16.18
C GLU A 133 7.54 12.76 -16.84
N LEU A 134 7.63 12.33 -18.11
CA LEU A 134 8.87 12.31 -18.87
C LEU A 134 9.46 13.72 -19.05
N LYS A 135 8.60 14.71 -19.35
CA LYS A 135 9.02 16.10 -19.48
C LYS A 135 9.53 16.65 -18.15
N ALA A 136 8.82 16.41 -17.06
CA ALA A 136 9.21 16.85 -15.71
C ALA A 136 10.54 16.24 -15.28
N MET A 137 10.75 14.95 -15.47
CA MET A 137 12.03 14.29 -15.20
C MET A 137 13.19 14.85 -16.03
N ARG A 138 12.95 15.16 -17.31
CA ARG A 138 13.98 15.75 -18.20
C ARG A 138 14.27 17.22 -17.88
N SER A 139 13.35 17.92 -17.25
CA SER A 139 13.55 19.32 -16.83
C SER A 139 14.40 19.43 -15.54
N GLY A 140 14.73 18.28 -14.93
CA GLY A 140 15.41 18.14 -13.66
C GLY A 140 14.38 17.91 -12.54
N ALA A 141 14.53 16.79 -11.83
CA ALA A 141 13.74 16.47 -10.65
C ALA A 141 14.68 15.97 -9.58
N ASP A 142 14.65 16.58 -8.40
CA ASP A 142 15.46 16.14 -7.27
C ASP A 142 14.85 14.95 -6.57
N ILE A 143 13.52 14.92 -6.49
CA ILE A 143 12.76 13.89 -5.77
C ILE A 143 11.75 13.24 -6.70
N LEU A 144 11.84 11.92 -6.87
CA LEU A 144 10.81 11.11 -7.51
C LEU A 144 9.94 10.42 -6.47
N ILE A 145 8.62 10.61 -6.56
CA ILE A 145 7.64 9.94 -5.71
C ILE A 145 6.88 8.94 -6.57
N ALA A 146 7.16 7.65 -6.43
CA ALA A 146 6.79 6.66 -7.42
C ALA A 146 6.00 5.47 -6.86
N THR A 147 5.19 4.85 -7.74
CA THR A 147 4.73 3.49 -7.52
C THR A 147 5.63 2.50 -8.30
N PRO A 148 5.89 1.27 -7.78
CA PRO A 148 6.88 0.35 -8.35
C PRO A 148 6.72 0.10 -9.85
N GLY A 149 5.54 -0.30 -10.29
CA GLY A 149 5.31 -0.65 -11.70
C GLY A 149 5.50 0.51 -12.67
N ARG A 150 5.25 1.76 -12.24
CA ARG A 150 5.46 2.93 -13.11
C ARG A 150 6.93 3.29 -13.20
N LEU A 151 7.65 3.25 -12.10
CA LEU A 151 9.08 3.51 -12.07
C LEU A 151 9.85 2.51 -12.94
N ILE A 152 9.53 1.21 -12.83
CA ILE A 152 10.11 0.17 -13.69
C ILE A 152 9.85 0.44 -15.17
N SER A 153 8.65 0.89 -15.53
CA SER A 153 8.35 1.23 -16.92
C SER A 153 9.27 2.31 -17.46
N HIS A 154 9.60 3.34 -16.67
CA HIS A 154 10.54 4.38 -17.05
C HIS A 154 11.99 3.88 -17.10
N LEU A 155 12.41 3.04 -16.15
CA LEU A 155 13.73 2.40 -16.16
C LEU A 155 13.94 1.53 -17.40
N GLN A 156 13.00 0.66 -17.72
CA GLN A 156 13.08 -0.23 -18.89
C GLN A 156 13.11 0.51 -20.22
N MET A 157 12.54 1.70 -20.28
CA MET A 157 12.59 2.57 -21.47
C MET A 157 13.84 3.44 -21.53
N GLY A 158 14.74 3.36 -20.54
CA GLY A 158 15.94 4.20 -20.47
C GLY A 158 15.63 5.69 -20.25
N ASN A 159 14.52 6.02 -19.61
CA ASN A 159 14.10 7.40 -19.36
C ASN A 159 14.63 7.96 -18.03
N LEU A 160 15.23 7.10 -17.20
CA LEU A 160 15.69 7.44 -15.84
C LEU A 160 17.17 7.09 -15.71
N ASP A 161 17.91 8.02 -15.10
CA ASP A 161 19.26 7.79 -14.60
C ASP A 161 19.21 7.93 -13.07
N LEU A 162 19.49 6.85 -12.36
CA LEU A 162 19.51 6.80 -10.89
C LEU A 162 20.95 6.76 -10.33
N SER A 163 21.97 6.96 -11.19
CA SER A 163 23.38 6.88 -10.77
C SER A 163 23.81 7.94 -9.76
N HIS A 164 23.04 9.03 -9.64
CA HIS A 164 23.26 10.12 -8.68
C HIS A 164 22.32 10.03 -7.46
N CYS A 165 21.48 8.99 -7.37
CA CYS A 165 20.51 8.87 -6.30
C CYS A 165 21.19 8.66 -4.93
N SER A 166 20.94 9.58 -4.01
CA SER A 166 21.52 9.57 -2.66
C SER A 166 20.58 8.98 -1.61
N PHE A 167 19.27 9.01 -1.87
CA PHE A 167 18.25 8.53 -0.93
C PHE A 167 17.23 7.60 -1.62
N PHE A 168 17.04 6.43 -1.05
CA PHE A 168 16.01 5.48 -1.47
C PHE A 168 15.07 5.21 -0.31
N VAL A 169 13.81 5.63 -0.44
CA VAL A 169 12.80 5.50 0.59
C VAL A 169 11.75 4.48 0.17
N LEU A 170 11.44 3.53 1.05
CA LEU A 170 10.34 2.59 0.93
C LEU A 170 9.30 2.90 2.01
N ASP A 171 8.18 3.51 1.64
CA ASP A 171 7.07 3.75 2.56
C ASP A 171 5.99 2.68 2.42
N GLU A 172 5.46 2.19 3.54
CA GLU A 172 4.55 1.04 3.62
C GLU A 172 5.11 -0.20 2.89
N ALA A 173 6.35 -0.60 3.21
CA ALA A 173 7.05 -1.70 2.56
C ALA A 173 6.30 -3.04 2.67
N ASP A 174 5.69 -3.34 3.82
CA ASP A 174 4.85 -4.53 4.04
C ASP A 174 3.74 -4.63 2.99
N ARG A 175 3.16 -3.50 2.68
CA ARG A 175 2.10 -3.39 1.71
C ARG A 175 2.59 -3.58 0.27
N MET A 176 3.76 -3.04 -0.06
CA MET A 176 4.35 -3.31 -1.37
C MET A 176 4.62 -4.80 -1.57
N LEU A 177 5.04 -5.51 -0.52
CA LEU A 177 5.23 -6.96 -0.57
C LEU A 177 3.91 -7.73 -0.70
N ASP A 178 2.84 -7.32 -0.01
CA ASP A 178 1.51 -7.92 -0.14
C ASP A 178 0.93 -7.76 -1.56
N MET A 179 1.25 -6.67 -2.23
CA MET A 179 0.89 -6.41 -3.63
C MET A 179 1.80 -7.12 -4.64
N GLY A 180 2.84 -7.82 -4.18
CA GLY A 180 3.73 -8.61 -5.02
C GLY A 180 4.91 -7.85 -5.64
N PHE A 181 5.21 -6.64 -5.17
CA PHE A 181 6.28 -5.79 -5.72
C PHE A 181 7.70 -6.12 -5.23
N SER A 182 7.90 -7.24 -4.55
CA SER A 182 9.21 -7.63 -4.00
C SER A 182 10.33 -7.62 -5.06
N GLU A 183 10.09 -8.24 -6.20
CA GLU A 183 11.08 -8.31 -7.27
C GLU A 183 11.27 -6.96 -7.97
N ASP A 184 10.21 -6.18 -8.08
CA ASP A 184 10.24 -4.82 -8.65
C ASP A 184 11.14 -3.91 -7.81
N ILE A 185 10.99 -3.94 -6.48
CA ILE A 185 11.82 -3.16 -5.55
C ILE A 185 13.29 -3.55 -5.69
N LYS A 186 13.60 -4.84 -5.75
CA LYS A 186 14.98 -5.32 -5.91
C LYS A 186 15.59 -4.95 -7.26
N LEU A 187 14.78 -4.89 -8.33
CA LEU A 187 15.23 -4.43 -9.64
C LEU A 187 15.59 -2.94 -9.61
N ILE A 188 14.76 -2.12 -8.98
CA ILE A 188 15.01 -0.68 -8.83
C ILE A 188 16.28 -0.46 -7.97
N ALA A 189 16.41 -1.18 -6.86
CA ALA A 189 17.56 -1.06 -5.96
C ALA A 189 18.89 -1.40 -6.62
N LYS A 190 18.92 -2.24 -7.65
CA LYS A 190 20.14 -2.56 -8.41
C LYS A 190 20.64 -1.42 -9.29
N GLU A 191 19.77 -0.49 -9.66
CA GLU A 191 20.13 0.70 -10.46
C GLU A 191 20.65 1.85 -9.60
N LEU A 192 20.61 1.71 -8.26
CA LEU A 192 21.07 2.71 -7.31
C LEU A 192 22.57 2.55 -7.01
N PRO A 193 23.29 3.66 -6.68
CA PRO A 193 24.65 3.59 -6.20
C PRO A 193 24.77 2.79 -4.89
N GLU A 194 25.89 2.12 -4.67
CA GLU A 194 26.19 1.44 -3.39
C GLU A 194 26.22 2.41 -2.19
N THR A 195 26.44 3.69 -2.45
CA THR A 195 26.47 4.77 -1.44
C THR A 195 25.08 5.33 -1.12
N CYS A 196 24.04 4.88 -1.84
CA CYS A 196 22.67 5.34 -1.63
C CYS A 196 22.15 4.93 -0.24
N GLN A 197 21.75 5.92 0.55
CA GLN A 197 21.14 5.68 1.87
C GLN A 197 19.74 5.12 1.69
N THR A 198 19.46 3.95 2.28
CA THR A 198 18.17 3.30 2.20
C THR A 198 17.36 3.47 3.49
N ILE A 199 16.14 3.96 3.36
CA ILE A 199 15.22 4.25 4.46
C ILE A 199 13.94 3.44 4.22
N MET A 200 13.67 2.47 5.08
CA MET A 200 12.52 1.58 4.94
C MET A 200 11.55 1.75 6.12
N PHE A 201 10.32 2.10 5.81
CA PHE A 201 9.22 2.15 6.77
C PHE A 201 8.20 1.05 6.51
N SER A 202 7.78 0.39 7.58
CA SER A 202 6.75 -0.64 7.58
C SER A 202 5.84 -0.50 8.81
N ALA A 203 4.60 -0.92 8.69
CA ALA A 203 3.72 -1.01 9.86
C ALA A 203 3.91 -2.34 10.60
N THR A 204 4.36 -3.38 9.89
CA THR A 204 4.50 -4.76 10.41
C THR A 204 5.88 -5.32 10.05
N MET A 205 6.29 -6.40 10.76
CA MET A 205 7.58 -7.05 10.56
C MET A 205 7.43 -8.57 10.36
N PRO A 206 6.74 -9.03 9.31
CA PRO A 206 6.74 -10.43 8.93
C PRO A 206 8.10 -10.86 8.34
N ASP A 207 8.36 -12.16 8.31
CA ASP A 207 9.61 -12.75 7.79
C ASP A 207 10.02 -12.17 6.42
N LYS A 208 9.05 -11.91 5.54
CA LYS A 208 9.31 -11.32 4.21
C LYS A 208 9.85 -9.89 4.26
N ILE A 209 9.42 -9.09 5.23
CA ILE A 209 9.95 -7.73 5.44
C ILE A 209 11.37 -7.81 6.00
N GLU A 210 11.60 -8.72 6.94
CA GLU A 210 12.94 -8.97 7.46
C GLU A 210 13.92 -9.41 6.36
N ASP A 211 13.49 -10.29 5.46
CA ASP A 211 14.29 -10.73 4.31
C ASP A 211 14.56 -9.59 3.33
N LEU A 212 13.57 -8.74 3.05
CA LEU A 212 13.75 -7.56 2.21
C LEU A 212 14.72 -6.57 2.85
N ALA A 213 14.56 -6.28 4.15
CA ALA A 213 15.45 -5.40 4.90
C ALA A 213 16.90 -5.88 4.86
N LYS A 214 17.14 -7.17 5.10
CA LYS A 214 18.48 -7.78 4.99
C LYS A 214 19.08 -7.67 3.59
N SER A 215 18.27 -7.62 2.56
CA SER A 215 18.74 -7.55 1.17
C SER A 215 19.04 -6.13 0.70
N LEU A 216 18.48 -5.11 1.35
CA LEU A 216 18.57 -3.71 0.91
C LEU A 216 19.32 -2.80 1.88
N LEU A 217 19.28 -3.08 3.18
CA LEU A 217 19.82 -2.19 4.21
C LEU A 217 21.22 -2.62 4.63
N HIS A 218 22.11 -1.62 4.83
CA HIS A 218 23.48 -1.81 5.26
C HIS A 218 23.70 -1.18 6.63
N ASN A 219 24.06 -2.00 7.63
CA ASN A 219 24.34 -1.52 9.00
C ASN A 219 23.29 -0.53 9.55
N HIS A 220 22.01 -0.86 9.32
CA HIS A 220 20.88 0.00 9.61
C HIS A 220 20.61 0.16 11.11
N VAL A 221 19.92 1.25 11.45
CA VAL A 221 19.29 1.46 12.74
C VAL A 221 17.85 0.95 12.66
N GLU A 222 17.48 0.09 13.58
CA GLU A 222 16.11 -0.37 13.72
C GLU A 222 15.39 0.45 14.78
N VAL A 223 14.33 1.17 14.37
CA VAL A 223 13.47 1.96 15.25
C VAL A 223 12.10 1.31 15.30
N LYS A 224 11.72 0.81 16.47
CA LYS A 224 10.40 0.20 16.70
C LYS A 224 9.57 1.05 17.65
N ILE A 225 8.55 1.67 17.11
CA ILE A 225 7.52 2.28 17.94
C ILE A 225 6.49 1.21 18.26
N ALA A 226 6.31 0.95 19.53
CA ALA A 226 5.33 -0.04 20.00
C ALA A 226 3.99 0.19 19.28
N VAL A 227 3.44 -0.89 18.72
CA VAL A 227 2.07 -0.86 18.16
C VAL A 227 1.17 -0.37 19.28
N SER A 228 0.78 0.89 19.22
CA SER A 228 -0.22 1.39 20.14
C SER A 228 -1.48 0.57 19.92
N LYS A 229 -1.96 -0.08 20.98
CA LYS A 229 -3.31 -0.67 20.96
C LYS A 229 -4.24 0.39 20.38
N PRO A 230 -5.30 -0.01 19.64
CA PRO A 230 -6.25 0.95 19.08
C PRO A 230 -6.58 1.99 20.13
N ALA A 231 -6.57 3.26 19.75
CA ALA A 231 -6.78 4.34 20.71
C ALA A 231 -7.94 3.96 21.63
N GLU A 232 -7.75 4.04 22.93
CA GLU A 232 -8.79 3.74 23.94
C GLU A 232 -10.11 4.49 23.66
N LYS A 233 -10.03 5.54 22.83
CA LYS A 233 -11.13 6.35 22.34
C LYS A 233 -11.96 5.72 21.22
N ILE A 234 -11.57 4.54 20.65
CA ILE A 234 -12.36 3.85 19.63
C ILE A 234 -13.33 2.87 20.31
N ARG A 235 -14.61 3.18 20.29
CA ARG A 235 -15.66 2.24 20.72
C ARG A 235 -15.83 1.15 19.68
N GLN A 236 -15.49 -0.08 20.05
CA GLN A 236 -15.54 -1.24 19.17
C GLN A 236 -16.77 -2.09 19.48
N SER A 237 -17.49 -2.52 18.44
CA SER A 237 -18.61 -3.46 18.54
C SER A 237 -18.63 -4.43 17.37
N ALA A 238 -19.20 -5.61 17.58
CA ALA A 238 -19.30 -6.64 16.54
C ALA A 238 -20.71 -7.22 16.49
N TYR A 239 -21.24 -7.40 15.26
CA TYR A 239 -22.46 -8.15 15.00
C TYR A 239 -22.09 -9.54 14.47
N VAL A 240 -22.40 -10.58 15.25
CA VAL A 240 -22.22 -11.96 14.84
C VAL A 240 -23.45 -12.40 14.06
N CYS A 241 -23.27 -12.69 12.77
CA CYS A 241 -24.39 -12.87 11.83
C CYS A 241 -24.07 -13.91 10.76
N TYR A 242 -25.05 -14.32 10.00
CA TYR A 242 -24.82 -15.04 8.76
C TYR A 242 -24.55 -14.06 7.60
N GLU A 243 -23.78 -14.47 6.60
CA GLU A 243 -23.41 -13.61 5.46
C GLU A 243 -24.63 -12.92 4.81
N PRO A 244 -25.78 -13.60 4.57
CA PRO A 244 -26.95 -12.93 3.99
C PRO A 244 -27.57 -11.83 4.87
N GLN A 245 -27.29 -11.81 6.16
CA GLN A 245 -27.83 -10.81 7.10
C GLN A 245 -27.05 -9.49 7.08
N LYS A 246 -25.80 -9.51 6.62
CA LYS A 246 -24.91 -8.34 6.65
C LYS A 246 -25.51 -7.09 5.99
N LEU A 247 -26.14 -7.23 4.81
CA LEU A 247 -26.81 -6.10 4.14
C LEU A 247 -27.99 -5.54 4.93
N SER A 248 -28.72 -6.40 5.63
CA SER A 248 -29.83 -5.96 6.49
C SER A 248 -29.34 -5.22 7.73
N ILE A 249 -28.20 -5.64 8.27
CA ILE A 249 -27.54 -4.94 9.38
C ILE A 249 -27.07 -3.56 8.92
N ILE A 250 -26.42 -3.45 7.76
CA ILE A 250 -26.04 -2.15 7.16
C ILE A 250 -27.26 -1.25 7.01
N GLU A 251 -28.37 -1.78 6.48
CA GLU A 251 -29.62 -1.02 6.35
C GLU A 251 -30.12 -0.50 7.70
N HIS A 252 -30.05 -1.32 8.73
CA HIS A 252 -30.47 -0.94 10.08
C HIS A 252 -29.56 0.15 10.66
N LEU A 253 -28.23 0.00 10.53
CA LEU A 253 -27.27 0.98 11.01
C LEU A 253 -27.51 2.37 10.40
N PHE A 254 -27.71 2.44 9.09
CA PHE A 254 -27.92 3.70 8.38
C PHE A 254 -29.35 4.28 8.51
N LYS A 255 -30.26 3.58 9.18
CA LYS A 255 -31.57 4.14 9.61
C LYS A 255 -31.54 4.77 10.99
N GLN A 256 -30.45 4.54 11.74
CA GLN A 256 -30.25 5.17 13.05
C GLN A 256 -29.58 6.54 12.86
N ASP A 257 -29.98 7.52 13.67
CA ASP A 257 -29.32 8.82 13.68
C ASP A 257 -27.90 8.72 14.29
N GLY A 258 -26.98 9.58 13.84
CA GLY A 258 -25.66 9.72 14.45
C GLY A 258 -24.54 8.94 13.74
N ILE A 259 -24.80 8.36 12.56
CA ILE A 259 -23.76 7.80 11.70
C ILE A 259 -23.47 8.78 10.56
N ASP A 260 -22.52 9.67 10.82
CA ASP A 260 -22.01 10.64 9.84
C ASP A 260 -20.74 10.08 9.19
N ARG A 261 -19.95 10.74 8.51
CA ARG A 261 -18.61 10.45 7.97
C ARG A 261 -18.11 9.00 8.16
N VAL A 262 -18.52 8.09 7.26
CA VAL A 262 -18.32 6.64 7.40
C VAL A 262 -17.41 6.09 6.33
N ILE A 263 -16.51 5.19 6.70
CA ILE A 263 -15.86 4.26 5.76
C ILE A 263 -16.37 2.84 6.00
N VAL A 264 -16.83 2.19 4.92
CA VAL A 264 -17.23 0.78 4.93
C VAL A 264 -16.19 -0.04 4.17
N PHE A 265 -15.48 -0.92 4.86
CA PHE A 265 -14.48 -1.80 4.28
C PHE A 265 -15.07 -3.14 3.85
N SER A 266 -14.77 -3.59 2.65
CA SER A 266 -15.12 -4.93 2.17
C SER A 266 -13.99 -5.56 1.36
N GLY A 267 -13.76 -6.85 1.55
CA GLY A 267 -12.69 -7.59 0.87
C GLY A 267 -12.90 -7.82 -0.63
N LYS A 268 -14.14 -7.59 -1.16
CA LYS A 268 -14.48 -7.88 -2.56
C LYS A 268 -15.14 -6.71 -3.25
N LYS A 269 -14.65 -6.35 -4.45
CA LYS A 269 -15.24 -5.28 -5.28
C LYS A 269 -16.72 -5.47 -5.60
N THR A 270 -17.19 -6.71 -5.74
CA THR A 270 -18.61 -7.01 -5.96
C THR A 270 -19.45 -6.59 -4.76
N LYS A 271 -19.02 -6.93 -3.53
CA LYS A 271 -19.68 -6.52 -2.31
C LYS A 271 -19.69 -4.98 -2.15
N VAL A 272 -18.60 -4.31 -2.49
CA VAL A 272 -18.53 -2.83 -2.50
C VAL A 272 -19.65 -2.25 -3.37
N LYS A 273 -19.82 -2.77 -4.59
CA LYS A 273 -20.89 -2.34 -5.51
C LYS A 273 -22.29 -2.62 -4.94
N ASP A 274 -22.50 -3.79 -4.34
CA ASP A 274 -23.78 -4.19 -3.76
C ASP A 274 -24.17 -3.31 -2.56
N ILE A 275 -23.22 -3.06 -1.64
CA ILE A 275 -23.40 -2.18 -0.48
C ILE A 275 -23.73 -0.76 -0.94
N ALA A 276 -22.94 -0.19 -1.85
CA ALA A 276 -23.17 1.14 -2.37
C ALA A 276 -24.52 1.27 -3.09
N THR A 277 -24.92 0.25 -3.86
CA THR A 277 -26.23 0.21 -4.52
C THR A 277 -27.36 0.19 -3.49
N LYS A 278 -27.22 -0.59 -2.44
CA LYS A 278 -28.19 -0.63 -1.33
C LYS A 278 -28.32 0.71 -0.65
N LEU A 279 -27.20 1.34 -0.27
CA LEU A 279 -27.17 2.64 0.38
C LEU A 279 -27.77 3.75 -0.49
N LYS A 280 -27.47 3.78 -1.78
CA LYS A 280 -28.09 4.73 -2.74
C LYS A 280 -29.61 4.57 -2.81
N ARG A 281 -30.15 3.34 -2.76
CA ARG A 281 -31.59 3.10 -2.71
C ARG A 281 -32.25 3.61 -1.43
N MET A 282 -31.48 3.78 -0.37
CA MET A 282 -31.90 4.37 0.90
C MET A 282 -31.69 5.89 0.94
N ASN A 283 -31.34 6.53 -0.17
CA ASN A 283 -30.97 7.94 -0.28
C ASN A 283 -29.76 8.33 0.55
N VAL A 284 -28.85 7.38 0.88
CA VAL A 284 -27.58 7.66 1.53
C VAL A 284 -26.59 8.16 0.49
N ASN A 285 -25.97 9.31 0.73
CA ASN A 285 -25.00 9.90 -0.16
C ASN A 285 -23.64 9.18 -0.05
N CYS A 286 -23.40 8.19 -0.91
CA CYS A 286 -22.24 7.32 -0.84
C CYS A 286 -21.46 7.22 -2.15
N GLY A 287 -20.14 7.01 -2.03
CA GLY A 287 -19.21 6.67 -3.09
C GLY A 287 -18.73 5.21 -2.96
N ALA A 288 -18.57 4.53 -4.10
CA ALA A 288 -17.99 3.18 -4.16
C ALA A 288 -16.59 3.26 -4.74
N MET A 289 -15.58 2.74 -4.03
CA MET A 289 -14.18 2.81 -4.45
C MET A 289 -13.57 1.41 -4.55
N HIS A 290 -13.20 1.01 -5.77
CA HIS A 290 -12.69 -0.33 -6.07
C HIS A 290 -11.77 -0.33 -7.31
N SER A 291 -11.08 -1.44 -7.55
CA SER A 291 -10.06 -1.57 -8.60
C SER A 291 -10.55 -1.40 -10.04
N ASP A 292 -11.86 -1.50 -10.31
CA ASP A 292 -12.40 -1.34 -11.66
C ASP A 292 -12.57 0.13 -12.08
N LEU A 293 -12.43 1.08 -11.15
CA LEU A 293 -12.52 2.51 -11.44
C LEU A 293 -11.23 3.01 -12.08
N SER A 294 -11.38 3.92 -13.04
CA SER A 294 -10.26 4.74 -13.53
C SER A 294 -9.71 5.65 -12.42
N GLN A 295 -8.50 6.15 -12.60
CA GLN A 295 -7.91 7.05 -11.61
C GLN A 295 -8.73 8.34 -11.46
N ALA A 296 -9.19 8.92 -12.57
CA ALA A 296 -10.03 10.12 -12.54
C ALA A 296 -11.32 9.94 -11.72
N GLU A 297 -11.99 8.76 -11.87
CA GLU A 297 -13.17 8.44 -11.06
C GLU A 297 -12.85 8.30 -9.58
N ARG A 298 -11.68 7.73 -9.23
CA ARG A 298 -11.24 7.61 -7.82
C ARG A 298 -10.95 8.99 -7.24
N ASP A 299 -10.21 9.81 -7.97
CA ASP A 299 -9.87 11.18 -7.57
C ASP A 299 -11.14 12.02 -7.36
N GLU A 300 -12.13 11.89 -8.24
CA GLU A 300 -13.44 12.56 -8.10
C GLU A 300 -14.18 12.08 -6.83
N ILE A 301 -14.26 10.78 -6.59
CA ILE A 301 -14.92 10.23 -5.40
C ILE A 301 -14.22 10.72 -4.13
N MET A 302 -12.88 10.72 -4.13
CA MET A 302 -12.10 11.20 -2.99
C MET A 302 -12.31 12.69 -2.74
N LEU A 303 -12.29 13.51 -3.78
CA LEU A 303 -12.56 14.94 -3.67
C LEU A 303 -13.96 15.19 -3.08
N ARG A 304 -14.97 14.48 -3.58
CA ARG A 304 -16.35 14.58 -3.08
C ARG A 304 -16.48 14.08 -1.64
N PHE A 305 -15.70 13.07 -1.24
CA PHE A 305 -15.68 12.62 0.14
C PHE A 305 -14.95 13.63 1.03
N LYS A 306 -13.77 14.12 0.67
CA LYS A 306 -13.05 15.16 1.43
C LYS A 306 -13.87 16.45 1.60
N SER A 307 -14.57 16.89 0.56
CA SER A 307 -15.42 18.09 0.59
C SER A 307 -16.76 17.91 1.33
N GLY A 308 -17.06 16.72 1.85
CA GLY A 308 -18.34 16.45 2.55
C GLY A 308 -19.54 16.27 1.61
N ASN A 309 -19.33 16.29 0.28
CA ASN A 309 -20.39 16.02 -0.69
C ASN A 309 -20.84 14.56 -0.70
N ILE A 310 -20.03 13.66 -0.18
CA ILE A 310 -20.32 12.26 0.09
C ILE A 310 -20.00 12.00 1.56
N ASN A 311 -20.93 11.41 2.29
CA ASN A 311 -20.75 11.11 3.72
C ASN A 311 -20.29 9.67 3.97
N VAL A 312 -20.49 8.77 3.01
CA VAL A 312 -20.15 7.35 3.13
C VAL A 312 -19.24 6.94 2.00
N LEU A 313 -18.08 6.38 2.33
CA LEU A 313 -17.18 5.77 1.39
C LEU A 313 -17.21 4.25 1.57
N VAL A 314 -17.63 3.51 0.54
CA VAL A 314 -17.58 2.05 0.52
C VAL A 314 -16.39 1.62 -0.32
N ALA A 315 -15.41 0.93 0.28
CA ALA A 315 -14.14 0.69 -0.39
C ALA A 315 -13.55 -0.69 -0.12
N THR A 316 -12.69 -1.14 -1.03
CA THR A 316 -11.78 -2.27 -0.76
C THR A 316 -10.53 -1.79 -0.03
N ASP A 317 -9.88 -2.68 0.73
CA ASP A 317 -8.65 -2.36 1.48
C ASP A 317 -7.58 -1.70 0.61
N ILE A 318 -7.31 -2.27 -0.56
CA ILE A 318 -6.25 -1.80 -1.46
C ILE A 318 -6.40 -0.32 -1.82
N VAL A 319 -7.63 0.15 -1.94
CA VAL A 319 -7.91 1.51 -2.41
C VAL A 319 -8.18 2.47 -1.25
N ALA A 320 -8.68 1.96 -0.14
CA ALA A 320 -9.01 2.79 1.03
C ALA A 320 -7.84 2.97 2.02
N ARG A 321 -6.79 2.24 1.83
CA ARG A 321 -5.57 2.40 2.61
C ARG A 321 -4.77 3.60 2.07
N GLY A 322 -3.97 4.23 2.92
CA GLY A 322 -3.26 5.47 2.55
C GLY A 322 -4.16 6.71 2.46
N ILE A 323 -5.49 6.59 2.69
CA ILE A 323 -6.38 7.74 2.72
C ILE A 323 -6.20 8.48 4.04
N ASP A 324 -5.71 9.69 3.97
CA ASP A 324 -5.62 10.60 5.11
C ASP A 324 -6.86 11.50 5.14
N ILE A 325 -7.76 11.22 6.08
CA ILE A 325 -8.98 11.97 6.32
C ILE A 325 -9.22 11.98 7.84
N ASP A 326 -9.26 13.16 8.42
CA ASP A 326 -9.26 13.36 9.86
C ASP A 326 -10.65 13.37 10.50
N ASP A 327 -11.73 13.42 9.73
CA ASP A 327 -13.08 13.62 10.21
C ASP A 327 -13.98 12.37 10.16
N ILE A 328 -13.39 11.17 10.04
CA ILE A 328 -14.14 9.92 10.03
C ILE A 328 -14.63 9.60 11.44
N THR A 329 -15.95 9.51 11.60
CA THR A 329 -16.57 9.19 12.88
C THR A 329 -16.78 7.69 13.08
N THR A 330 -17.01 6.97 11.99
CA THR A 330 -17.34 5.54 12.06
C THR A 330 -16.64 4.73 10.98
N VAL A 331 -16.04 3.62 11.40
CA VAL A 331 -15.51 2.60 10.51
C VAL A 331 -16.40 1.37 10.60
N ILE A 332 -16.84 0.84 9.45
CA ILE A 332 -17.60 -0.40 9.37
C ILE A 332 -16.77 -1.44 8.60
N ASN A 333 -16.36 -2.51 9.28
CA ASN A 333 -15.79 -3.68 8.65
C ASN A 333 -16.93 -4.59 8.20
N TYR A 334 -17.33 -4.52 6.94
CA TYR A 334 -18.32 -5.44 6.37
C TYR A 334 -17.80 -6.86 6.28
N ASP A 335 -16.52 -7.03 5.96
CA ASP A 335 -15.78 -8.29 6.05
C ASP A 335 -14.67 -8.14 7.09
N VAL A 336 -14.47 -9.18 7.89
CA VAL A 336 -13.37 -9.25 8.84
C VAL A 336 -12.05 -9.28 8.05
N PRO A 337 -11.05 -8.44 8.38
CA PRO A 337 -9.76 -8.47 7.73
C PRO A 337 -9.03 -9.80 8.00
N HIS A 338 -8.09 -10.15 7.13
CA HIS A 338 -7.37 -11.42 7.22
C HIS A 338 -6.38 -11.46 8.38
N ASP A 339 -5.84 -10.32 8.77
CA ASP A 339 -4.90 -10.19 9.88
C ASP A 339 -5.33 -9.08 10.86
N ALA A 340 -4.73 -9.10 12.04
CA ALA A 340 -5.09 -8.21 13.13
C ALA A 340 -4.53 -6.80 12.94
N GLU A 341 -3.41 -6.65 12.26
CA GLU A 341 -2.82 -5.38 11.94
C GLU A 341 -3.72 -4.59 10.96
N ASP A 342 -4.25 -5.27 9.93
CA ASP A 342 -5.23 -4.67 9.01
C ASP A 342 -6.48 -4.19 9.76
N TYR A 343 -6.93 -4.93 10.78
CA TYR A 343 -8.03 -4.50 11.63
C TYR A 343 -7.72 -3.17 12.32
N VAL A 344 -6.55 -3.08 12.94
CA VAL A 344 -6.11 -1.86 13.64
C VAL A 344 -5.94 -0.70 12.65
N HIS A 345 -5.38 -0.95 11.47
CA HIS A 345 -5.24 0.04 10.41
C HIS A 345 -6.58 0.57 9.89
N ARG A 346 -7.59 -0.32 9.75
CA ARG A 346 -8.94 0.12 9.34
C ARG A 346 -9.59 0.97 10.40
N ILE A 347 -9.65 0.49 11.66
CA ILE A 347 -10.29 1.23 12.74
C ILE A 347 -9.52 2.50 13.12
N GLY A 348 -8.21 2.54 12.90
CA GLY A 348 -7.37 3.74 13.07
C GLY A 348 -7.65 4.85 12.04
N ARG A 349 -8.61 4.68 11.11
CA ARG A 349 -9.12 5.77 10.27
C ARG A 349 -10.08 6.68 11.05
N THR A 350 -10.61 6.23 12.17
CA THR A 350 -11.41 7.07 13.10
C THR A 350 -10.62 7.42 14.37
N ALA A 351 -11.17 8.24 15.22
CA ALA A 351 -10.58 8.73 16.48
C ALA A 351 -9.24 9.48 16.29
N ARG A 352 -9.07 10.19 15.19
CA ARG A 352 -7.96 11.10 14.96
C ARG A 352 -8.22 12.47 15.59
N ALA A 353 -7.18 13.28 15.78
CA ALA A 353 -7.27 14.64 16.31
C ALA A 353 -8.08 14.76 17.62
N GLN A 354 -7.88 13.82 18.56
CA GLN A 354 -8.53 13.78 19.89
C GLN A 354 -10.06 13.58 19.90
N ARG A 355 -10.68 13.18 18.79
CA ARG A 355 -12.11 12.86 18.71
C ARG A 355 -12.39 11.40 19.08
N ASP A 356 -13.60 11.13 19.61
CA ASP A 356 -14.07 9.76 19.81
C ASP A 356 -14.46 9.13 18.47
N GLY A 357 -14.18 7.83 18.32
CA GLY A 357 -14.48 7.07 17.13
C GLY A 357 -15.31 5.81 17.40
N SER A 358 -16.00 5.33 16.38
CA SER A 358 -16.73 4.06 16.41
C SER A 358 -16.20 3.09 15.38
N ALA A 359 -16.03 1.81 15.77
CA ALA A 359 -15.71 0.71 14.87
C ALA A 359 -16.74 -0.41 15.00
N ILE A 360 -17.39 -0.75 13.91
CA ILE A 360 -18.42 -1.78 13.85
C ILE A 360 -17.93 -2.89 12.92
N THR A 361 -17.94 -4.15 13.38
CA THR A 361 -17.50 -5.27 12.59
C THR A 361 -18.61 -6.29 12.40
N LEU A 362 -18.89 -6.67 11.15
CA LEU A 362 -19.86 -7.72 10.83
C LEU A 362 -19.11 -9.03 10.66
N VAL A 363 -19.35 -9.96 11.59
CA VAL A 363 -18.62 -11.22 11.69
C VAL A 363 -19.51 -12.36 11.22
N SER A 364 -19.24 -12.92 10.04
CA SER A 364 -19.94 -14.10 9.57
C SER A 364 -19.43 -15.37 10.24
N GLU A 365 -20.20 -16.46 10.12
CA GLU A 365 -19.83 -17.75 10.72
C GLU A 365 -18.43 -18.21 10.28
N GLU A 366 -18.09 -18.01 9.01
CA GLU A 366 -16.78 -18.36 8.44
C GLU A 366 -15.64 -17.48 8.96
N GLU A 367 -15.94 -16.23 9.36
CA GLU A 367 -14.98 -15.24 9.82
C GLU A 367 -14.76 -15.24 11.34
N ILE A 368 -15.56 -16.00 12.11
CA ILE A 368 -15.45 -16.06 13.59
C ILE A 368 -14.02 -16.42 14.02
N TYR A 369 -13.38 -17.36 13.34
CA TYR A 369 -12.00 -17.75 13.67
C TYR A 369 -11.01 -16.58 13.51
N LEU A 370 -11.10 -15.84 12.41
CA LEU A 370 -10.25 -14.65 12.15
C LEU A 370 -10.52 -13.58 13.21
N PHE A 371 -11.78 -13.34 13.54
CA PHE A 371 -12.12 -12.32 14.53
C PHE A 371 -11.63 -12.69 15.93
N LYS A 372 -11.64 -13.96 16.32
CA LYS A 372 -11.03 -14.43 17.57
C LYS A 372 -9.51 -14.21 17.60
N LEU A 373 -8.81 -14.32 16.46
CA LEU A 373 -7.39 -13.99 16.37
C LEU A 373 -7.15 -12.48 16.56
N ILE A 374 -8.03 -11.64 16.00
CA ILE A 374 -8.00 -10.19 16.22
C ILE A 374 -8.21 -9.86 17.69
N GLU A 375 -9.21 -10.42 18.37
CA GLU A 375 -9.45 -10.21 19.79
C GLU A 375 -8.27 -10.65 20.66
N LYS A 376 -7.64 -11.77 20.30
CA LYS A 376 -6.40 -12.23 20.95
C LYS A 376 -5.26 -11.23 20.80
N PHE A 377 -5.11 -10.64 19.62
CA PHE A 377 -4.11 -9.60 19.36
C PHE A 377 -4.40 -8.31 20.13
N LEU A 378 -5.67 -7.88 20.18
CA LEU A 378 -6.11 -6.71 20.95
C LEU A 378 -5.93 -6.90 22.46
N GLY A 379 -5.91 -8.15 22.95
CA GLY A 379 -5.83 -8.50 24.36
C GLY A 379 -7.16 -8.33 25.13
N HIS A 380 -8.27 -8.09 24.41
CA HIS A 380 -9.62 -8.00 24.99
C HIS A 380 -10.66 -8.49 23.98
N GLU A 381 -11.84 -8.88 24.49
CA GLU A 381 -12.99 -9.21 23.66
C GLU A 381 -13.71 -7.93 23.21
N VAL A 382 -14.13 -7.89 21.95
CA VAL A 382 -14.96 -6.81 21.40
C VAL A 382 -16.43 -7.06 21.77
N ALA A 383 -17.13 -6.05 22.21
CA ALA A 383 -18.54 -6.16 22.60
C ALA A 383 -19.41 -6.69 21.45
N LYS A 384 -20.21 -7.75 21.71
CA LYS A 384 -21.12 -8.32 20.71
C LYS A 384 -22.47 -7.62 20.81
N ALA A 385 -22.83 -6.88 19.76
CA ALA A 385 -24.10 -6.18 19.67
C ALA A 385 -25.24 -7.17 19.30
N PRO A 386 -26.45 -6.98 19.85
CA PRO A 386 -27.62 -7.77 19.47
C PRO A 386 -27.99 -7.50 18.00
N LEU A 387 -28.43 -8.52 17.30
CA LEU A 387 -28.88 -8.35 15.91
C LEU A 387 -30.15 -7.49 15.85
N PRO A 388 -30.32 -6.69 14.79
CA PRO A 388 -31.50 -5.86 14.60
C PRO A 388 -32.80 -6.67 14.61
N ALA A 389 -33.89 -6.05 15.08
CA ALA A 389 -35.21 -6.64 15.04
C ALA A 389 -35.58 -7.07 13.60
N GLY A 390 -36.03 -8.32 13.45
CA GLY A 390 -36.34 -8.93 12.17
C GLY A 390 -35.20 -9.76 11.54
N CYS A 391 -33.99 -9.69 12.09
CA CYS A 391 -32.94 -10.65 11.77
C CYS A 391 -33.15 -11.95 12.56
N LYS A 392 -32.92 -13.10 11.92
CA LYS A 392 -32.85 -14.39 12.64
C LYS A 392 -31.63 -14.39 13.55
N GLU A 393 -31.62 -15.22 14.59
CA GLU A 393 -30.44 -15.43 15.42
C GLU A 393 -29.21 -15.73 14.58
N GLY A 394 -28.08 -15.18 14.99
CA GLY A 394 -26.77 -15.41 14.35
C GLY A 394 -26.15 -16.74 14.80
N PRO A 395 -24.97 -17.06 14.25
CA PRO A 395 -24.20 -18.22 14.69
C PRO A 395 -23.71 -18.05 16.13
N ASP A 396 -23.58 -19.17 16.86
CA ASP A 396 -23.02 -19.16 18.20
C ASP A 396 -21.50 -18.84 18.17
N TYR A 397 -21.15 -17.67 18.64
CA TYR A 397 -19.77 -17.19 18.68
C TYR A 397 -18.85 -18.05 19.56
N ALA A 398 -19.38 -18.63 20.66
CA ALA A 398 -18.59 -19.40 21.61
C ALA A 398 -18.12 -20.75 21.01
N THR A 399 -19.04 -21.44 20.35
CA THR A 399 -18.80 -22.79 19.80
C THR A 399 -18.25 -22.80 18.38
N ALA A 400 -18.57 -21.78 17.59
CA ALA A 400 -18.07 -21.66 16.22
C ALA A 400 -16.55 -21.38 16.19
N GLY A 401 -15.88 -21.93 15.19
CA GLY A 401 -14.42 -21.79 15.01
C GLY A 401 -13.58 -22.89 15.69
N ARG A 402 -14.17 -23.81 16.44
CA ARG A 402 -13.46 -25.06 16.74
C ARG A 402 -13.46 -25.90 15.48
N ARG A 403 -12.30 -26.03 14.80
CA ARG A 403 -12.11 -27.05 13.78
C ARG A 403 -12.51 -28.39 14.42
N THR A 404 -13.63 -28.93 14.03
CA THR A 404 -14.00 -30.32 14.30
C THR A 404 -13.06 -31.22 13.49
N GLY A 405 -11.87 -31.35 13.99
CA GLY A 405 -10.99 -32.45 13.64
C GLY A 405 -11.56 -33.69 14.28
N ASN A 406 -12.21 -34.50 13.47
CA ASN A 406 -12.63 -35.87 13.79
C ASN A 406 -14.15 -36.09 13.93
N SER A 407 -14.84 -36.14 12.81
CA SER A 407 -16.08 -36.90 12.74
C SER A 407 -15.90 -38.08 11.77
N GLY A 408 -15.67 -39.24 12.30
CA GLY A 408 -15.69 -40.43 11.46
C GLY A 408 -15.04 -41.64 12.02
N ARG A 409 -15.44 -42.07 13.23
CA ARG A 409 -15.38 -43.48 13.60
C ARG A 409 -16.28 -43.76 14.81
N GLN A 410 -17.58 -43.74 14.58
CA GLN A 410 -18.45 -44.52 15.42
C GLN A 410 -18.64 -45.91 14.81
N GLY A 411 -18.32 -46.90 15.62
CA GLY A 411 -18.23 -48.29 15.28
C GLY A 411 -19.59 -48.90 14.96
N GLY A 412 -19.64 -49.64 13.88
CA GLY A 412 -20.54 -50.72 13.64
C GLY A 412 -19.78 -52.03 13.89
N LYS A 413 -20.00 -52.64 15.03
CA LYS A 413 -19.66 -54.06 15.27
C LYS A 413 -20.61 -54.92 14.42
N GLY A 414 -20.07 -55.79 13.60
CA GLY A 414 -20.84 -56.90 13.04
C GLY A 414 -20.31 -57.42 11.71
N GLY A 415 -19.54 -58.54 11.78
CA GLY A 415 -19.74 -59.61 10.80
C GLY A 415 -18.71 -59.75 9.67
N HIS A 416 -17.94 -60.82 9.82
CA HIS A 416 -17.38 -61.70 8.81
C HIS A 416 -15.98 -61.47 8.28
N ALA A 417 -15.09 -62.16 8.96
CA ALA A 417 -13.90 -62.80 8.41
C ALA A 417 -14.24 -63.54 7.10
N ARG A 418 -13.65 -63.12 5.98
CA ARG A 418 -13.36 -63.94 4.78
C ARG A 418 -13.01 -63.02 3.62
N ASN A 419 -11.73 -62.72 3.48
CA ASN A 419 -11.02 -62.58 2.18
C ASN A 419 -9.58 -62.04 2.36
N ARG A 420 -8.79 -62.84 3.06
CA ARG A 420 -7.36 -62.55 3.20
C ARG A 420 -6.48 -63.56 2.43
N GLN A 421 -6.96 -63.99 1.24
CA GLN A 421 -6.21 -64.95 0.43
C GLN A 421 -6.32 -64.70 -1.08
N ARG A 422 -6.25 -63.47 -1.56
CA ARG A 422 -6.22 -63.23 -3.02
C ARG A 422 -5.40 -62.01 -3.45
N ARG A 423 -4.36 -61.66 -2.74
CA ARG A 423 -3.42 -60.58 -3.16
C ARG A 423 -1.93 -60.95 -3.01
N GLN A 424 -1.58 -62.24 -3.09
CA GLN A 424 -0.17 -62.69 -3.08
C GLN A 424 0.24 -63.56 -4.28
N ALA A 425 -0.44 -63.45 -5.41
CA ALA A 425 -0.16 -64.28 -6.60
C ALA A 425 0.01 -63.47 -7.91
N ASN A 426 0.57 -62.25 -7.87
CA ASN A 426 0.95 -61.59 -9.14
C ASN A 426 2.17 -60.68 -8.95
N ARG A 427 3.23 -61.26 -8.40
CA ARG A 427 4.53 -60.59 -8.30
C ARG A 427 5.67 -61.59 -8.50
N LYS A 428 5.63 -62.31 -9.64
CA LYS A 428 6.77 -63.08 -10.18
C LYS A 428 6.41 -63.44 -11.62
N GLN A 429 6.92 -62.67 -12.55
CA GLN A 429 7.43 -63.11 -13.85
C GLN A 429 7.56 -61.88 -14.80
N GLY A 430 8.75 -61.70 -15.26
CA GLY A 430 8.99 -60.70 -16.30
C GLY A 430 10.34 -60.01 -16.21
N ASN A 431 11.39 -60.82 -15.99
CA ASN A 431 12.76 -60.38 -16.20
C ASN A 431 13.20 -60.86 -17.59
N GLY A 432 13.75 -59.97 -18.43
CA GLY A 432 14.57 -60.39 -19.58
C GLY A 432 14.20 -59.84 -20.93
N LYS A 433 14.86 -58.81 -21.40
CA LYS A 433 15.82 -58.90 -22.48
C LYS A 433 16.21 -57.51 -23.02
N LYS A 434 17.51 -57.35 -23.09
CA LYS A 434 18.28 -56.31 -23.81
C LYS A 434 18.06 -56.40 -25.32
N SER A 435 18.20 -55.22 -26.01
CA SER A 435 19.11 -55.00 -27.12
C SER A 435 18.78 -53.63 -27.77
N ASN A 436 19.70 -52.70 -27.75
CA ASN A 436 20.64 -52.31 -28.82
C ASN A 436 19.99 -51.86 -30.15
N GLY A 437 20.36 -50.65 -30.53
CA GLY A 437 20.38 -50.18 -31.93
C GLY A 437 20.10 -48.69 -32.03
N LYS A 438 21.10 -47.85 -31.93
CA LYS A 438 21.85 -47.16 -33.02
C LYS A 438 21.01 -46.26 -33.92
N THR A 439 21.30 -44.94 -33.75
CA THR A 439 21.84 -43.96 -34.71
C THR A 439 21.11 -43.58 -35.99
N GLN A 440 21.31 -42.31 -36.26
CA GLN A 440 21.24 -41.59 -37.56
C GLN A 440 19.86 -41.01 -37.93
N ASP A 441 19.70 -39.85 -38.48
CA ASP A 441 20.50 -38.73 -38.95
C ASP A 441 19.55 -37.63 -39.41
N ALA A 442 19.92 -36.43 -39.15
CA ALA A 442 19.96 -35.26 -40.01
C ALA A 442 18.96 -35.08 -41.18
N LYS A 443 18.41 -33.91 -41.24
CA LYS A 443 18.44 -32.90 -42.34
C LYS A 443 17.18 -32.03 -42.31
N ARG A 444 17.41 -30.73 -42.08
CA ARG A 444 17.31 -29.63 -43.04
C ARG A 444 16.08 -29.67 -43.94
N VAL A 445 15.23 -28.65 -43.85
CA VAL A 445 14.88 -27.79 -44.98
C VAL A 445 14.42 -26.43 -44.47
N ALA A 446 15.14 -25.41 -44.90
CA ALA A 446 14.76 -24.01 -44.94
C ALA A 446 13.99 -23.75 -46.25
N THR A 447 13.07 -22.82 -46.21
CA THR A 447 12.59 -22.00 -47.35
C THR A 447 11.36 -21.22 -46.83
N ALA A 448 11.08 -20.01 -47.10
CA ALA A 448 11.64 -18.89 -47.82
C ALA A 448 10.58 -17.78 -47.68
N LEU A 449 11.06 -16.57 -47.51
CA LEU A 449 10.28 -15.34 -47.67
C LEU A 449 9.81 -15.15 -49.12
N PRO A 450 8.85 -14.32 -49.41
CA PRO A 450 9.05 -13.37 -50.48
C PRO A 450 8.83 -11.88 -50.06
N ASP A 451 9.86 -11.15 -50.44
CA ASP A 451 9.86 -9.73 -50.76
C ASP A 451 8.75 -9.37 -51.75
N ASN A 452 8.15 -8.21 -51.58
CA ASN A 452 7.75 -7.45 -52.77
C ASN A 452 7.87 -5.92 -52.56
N LYS A 453 8.68 -5.37 -53.41
CA LYS A 453 9.07 -3.99 -53.57
C LYS A 453 8.05 -3.20 -54.41
N LYS A 454 7.98 -1.88 -54.10
CA LYS A 454 7.91 -0.73 -55.04
C LYS A 454 6.58 -0.34 -55.67
N LYS A 455 6.21 0.91 -55.49
CA LYS A 455 6.29 2.07 -56.45
C LYS A 455 5.61 3.27 -55.83
N HIS A 456 6.34 4.39 -55.71
CA HIS A 456 6.36 5.62 -56.54
C HIS A 456 4.94 6.21 -56.80
N ALA A 457 4.63 7.46 -56.50
CA ALA A 457 5.23 8.75 -56.90
C ALA A 457 4.43 9.87 -56.22
N SER A 458 5.10 10.93 -55.70
CA SER A 458 5.22 12.26 -56.26
C SER A 458 3.88 12.97 -56.56
N ALA A 459 3.60 14.12 -56.07
CA ALA A 459 4.12 15.43 -56.37
C ALA A 459 3.34 16.56 -55.67
N LYS A 460 4.09 17.58 -55.23
CA LYS A 460 3.91 19.01 -55.46
C LYS A 460 2.58 19.63 -54.99
N SER A 461 2.56 20.64 -54.21
CA SER A 461 3.21 21.95 -54.15
C SER A 461 2.17 23.04 -54.10
N GLN A 462 2.54 24.07 -53.41
CA GLN A 462 2.16 25.50 -53.55
C GLN A 462 1.02 25.97 -52.65
N LYS A 463 1.39 26.80 -51.68
CA LYS A 463 1.67 28.22 -51.68
C LYS A 463 0.46 29.08 -51.31
N ARG A 464 0.75 29.90 -50.33
CA ARG A 464 0.53 31.34 -50.19
C ARG A 464 -0.76 31.82 -49.48
N HIS A 465 -0.41 32.56 -48.52
CA HIS A 465 -0.57 34.00 -48.25
C HIS A 465 -1.86 34.43 -47.55
N GLU A 466 -1.57 35.02 -46.45
CA GLU A 466 -1.79 36.46 -46.09
C GLU A 466 -3.18 36.74 -45.50
N GLN A 467 -3.09 37.23 -44.32
CA GLN A 467 -3.19 38.58 -43.83
C GLN A 467 -4.52 38.89 -43.10
N HIS A 468 -4.31 39.48 -41.95
CA HIS A 468 -5.07 40.51 -41.27
C HIS A 468 -6.51 40.23 -40.77
N LYS A 469 -6.69 40.15 -39.53
CA LYS A 469 -7.03 41.26 -38.63
C LYS A 469 -6.90 40.85 -37.18
#